data_c7e7204aa4b8fe0b1213f375ad3fdd13
#
_entry.id   c7e7204aa4b8fe0b1213f375ad3fdd13
#
_cell.length_a   1.000
_cell.length_b   1.000
_cell.length_c   1.000
_cell.angle_alpha   90.00
_cell.angle_beta   90.00
_cell.angle_gamma   90.00
#
_symmetry.space_group_name_H-M   'P 1'
#
loop_
_entity.id
_entity.type
_entity.pdbx_description
1 polymer ?
#
loop_
_entity_poly.entity_id
_entity_poly.type
_entity_poly.pdbx_seq_one_letter_code
_entity_poly.pdbx_strand_id
1 'polypeptide(L)'
;MGGGYPCWGLFTTPFSHSGITHLIPNTLLFLPLSWLVLAKGLRDYVSVWTCVLLLSFFEMLFWSTPSHGISGVIFGLLGYSLIIGFLEKRFLAIFLSFVCFWLYGHYLPSLLPWNVSVGVSWFGHFGGFLGGIFGAFGIYREPTKKYK
;
A
#
# COMPACT_ATOMS: atom_id res chain seq x y z
N MET A 1 -16.78 14.61 -22.27
CA MET A 1 -17.62 14.64 -21.06
C MET A 1 -17.19 13.43 -20.22
N GLY A 2 -16.41 13.65 -19.16
CA GLY A 2 -15.84 12.58 -18.34
C GLY A 2 -16.96 11.91 -17.55
N GLY A 3 -17.13 10.61 -17.74
CA GLY A 3 -17.95 9.78 -16.87
C GLY A 3 -17.30 9.72 -15.48
N GLY A 4 -17.66 10.67 -14.61
CA GLY A 4 -17.17 10.70 -13.25
C GLY A 4 -17.58 9.42 -12.52
N TYR A 5 -16.60 8.63 -12.10
CA TYR A 5 -16.87 7.53 -11.19
C TYR A 5 -17.46 8.10 -9.90
N PRO A 6 -18.54 7.54 -9.37
CA PRO A 6 -19.13 8.04 -8.15
C PRO A 6 -18.15 7.88 -6.99
N CYS A 7 -18.11 8.87 -6.08
CA CYS A 7 -17.14 8.92 -4.97
C CYS A 7 -17.14 7.64 -4.07
N TRP A 8 -18.24 6.90 -4.03
CA TRP A 8 -18.31 5.61 -3.34
C TRP A 8 -17.45 4.52 -4.01
N GLY A 9 -17.09 4.68 -5.30
CA GLY A 9 -16.15 3.81 -6.00
C GLY A 9 -14.80 3.70 -5.27
N LEU A 10 -14.35 4.76 -4.59
CA LEU A 10 -13.14 4.74 -3.79
C LEU A 10 -13.12 3.61 -2.74
N PHE A 11 -14.27 3.33 -2.14
CA PHE A 11 -14.39 2.29 -1.12
C PHE A 11 -14.68 0.90 -1.70
N THR A 12 -15.24 0.81 -2.90
CA THR A 12 -15.62 -0.46 -3.51
C THR A 12 -14.59 -1.01 -4.48
N THR A 13 -13.79 -0.16 -5.12
CA THR A 13 -12.75 -0.58 -6.08
C THR A 13 -11.70 -1.52 -5.46
N PRO A 14 -11.25 -1.38 -4.20
CA PRO A 14 -10.32 -2.34 -3.59
C PRO A 14 -10.89 -3.76 -3.52
N PHE A 15 -12.22 -3.91 -3.50
CA PHE A 15 -12.89 -5.21 -3.41
C PHE A 15 -13.39 -5.72 -4.77
N SER A 16 -13.25 -4.93 -5.84
CA SER A 16 -13.61 -5.35 -7.20
C SER A 16 -12.43 -6.08 -7.86
N HIS A 17 -12.69 -7.24 -8.46
CA HIS A 17 -11.67 -8.03 -9.15
C HIS A 17 -12.18 -8.44 -10.53
N SER A 18 -11.29 -8.38 -11.52
CA SER A 18 -11.59 -8.74 -12.90
C SER A 18 -11.71 -10.27 -13.14
N GLY A 19 -11.47 -11.08 -12.10
CA GLY A 19 -11.55 -12.55 -12.16
C GLY A 19 -10.73 -13.25 -11.09
N ILE A 20 -10.88 -14.57 -11.00
CA ILE A 20 -10.20 -15.44 -10.02
C ILE A 20 -8.68 -15.37 -10.18
N THR A 21 -8.19 -15.28 -11.42
CA THR A 21 -6.75 -15.16 -11.72
C THR A 21 -6.10 -13.89 -11.16
N HIS A 22 -6.89 -12.84 -10.93
CA HIS A 22 -6.44 -11.61 -10.30
C HIS A 22 -6.69 -11.63 -8.78
N LEU A 23 -7.77 -12.26 -8.34
CA LEU A 23 -8.15 -12.37 -6.93
C LEU A 23 -7.14 -13.19 -6.11
N ILE A 24 -6.75 -14.38 -6.61
CA ILE A 24 -5.88 -15.30 -5.87
C ILE A 24 -4.52 -14.68 -5.55
N PRO A 25 -3.74 -14.16 -6.52
CA PRO A 25 -2.45 -13.51 -6.21
C PRO A 25 -2.58 -12.35 -5.24
N ASN A 26 -3.58 -11.49 -5.44
CA ASN A 26 -3.83 -10.37 -4.55
C ASN A 26 -4.12 -10.84 -3.11
N THR A 27 -4.91 -11.89 -2.94
CA THR A 27 -5.23 -12.43 -1.61
C THR A 27 -3.98 -13.02 -0.94
N LEU A 28 -3.16 -13.77 -1.69
CA LEU A 28 -1.92 -14.36 -1.18
C LEU A 28 -0.89 -13.32 -0.75
N LEU A 29 -0.89 -12.15 -1.36
CA LEU A 29 -0.02 -11.03 -0.97
C LEU A 29 -0.64 -10.20 0.16
N PHE A 30 -1.94 -9.95 0.07
CA PHE A 30 -2.66 -9.12 1.03
C PHE A 30 -2.66 -9.68 2.44
N LEU A 31 -2.96 -10.97 2.59
CA LEU A 31 -3.12 -11.59 3.92
C LEU A 31 -1.84 -11.51 4.77
N PRO A 32 -0.65 -11.96 4.29
CA PRO A 32 0.55 -11.90 5.12
C PRO A 32 1.03 -10.48 5.38
N LEU A 33 0.94 -9.56 4.40
CA LEU A 33 1.30 -8.16 4.60
C LEU A 33 0.35 -7.45 5.57
N SER A 34 -0.97 -7.70 5.46
CA SER A 34 -1.95 -7.20 6.42
C SER A 34 -1.68 -7.71 7.83
N TRP A 35 -1.41 -9.01 7.97
CA TRP A 35 -1.06 -9.60 9.26
C TRP A 35 0.20 -8.95 9.86
N LEU A 36 1.23 -8.75 9.06
CA LEU A 36 2.48 -8.15 9.52
C LEU A 36 2.27 -6.72 10.05
N VAL A 37 1.49 -5.90 9.34
CA VAL A 37 1.21 -4.52 9.77
C VAL A 37 0.25 -4.49 10.96
N LEU A 38 -0.77 -5.35 10.99
CA LEU A 38 -1.68 -5.49 12.14
C LEU A 38 -0.96 -5.96 13.40
N ALA A 39 0.02 -6.85 13.27
CA ALA A 39 0.84 -7.30 14.40
C ALA A 39 1.65 -6.18 15.05
N LYS A 40 1.95 -5.10 14.32
CA LYS A 40 2.53 -3.88 14.88
C LYS A 40 1.49 -3.04 15.64
N GLY A 41 0.28 -2.98 15.14
CA GLY A 41 -0.83 -2.29 15.79
C GLY A 41 -1.93 -1.89 14.83
N LEU A 42 -3.16 -1.83 15.34
CA LEU A 42 -4.32 -1.39 14.58
C LEU A 42 -4.14 0.05 14.05
N ARG A 43 -3.48 0.91 14.82
CA ARG A 43 -3.22 2.29 14.44
C ARG A 43 -2.35 2.38 13.19
N ASP A 44 -1.32 1.54 13.10
CA ASP A 44 -0.42 1.44 11.94
C ASP A 44 -1.22 1.00 10.70
N TYR A 45 -2.02 -0.03 10.85
CA TYR A 45 -2.86 -0.55 9.78
C TYR A 45 -3.86 0.50 9.26
N VAL A 46 -4.57 1.18 10.16
CA VAL A 46 -5.52 2.24 9.81
C VAL A 46 -4.81 3.42 9.16
N SER A 47 -3.61 3.79 9.60
CA SER A 47 -2.84 4.87 8.98
C SER A 47 -2.48 4.55 7.54
N VAL A 48 -2.00 3.33 7.26
CA VAL A 48 -1.70 2.88 5.89
C VAL A 48 -2.94 2.98 5.02
N TRP A 49 -4.07 2.40 5.45
CA TRP A 49 -5.33 2.46 4.70
C TRP A 49 -5.77 3.89 4.43
N THR A 50 -5.73 4.75 5.45
CA THR A 50 -6.12 6.17 5.31
C THR A 50 -5.27 6.88 4.28
N CYS A 51 -3.94 6.74 4.35
CA CYS A 51 -3.04 7.39 3.42
C CYS A 51 -3.19 6.85 1.98
N VAL A 52 -3.38 5.52 1.82
CA VAL A 52 -3.63 4.91 0.52
C VAL A 52 -4.94 5.43 -0.08
N LEU A 53 -6.03 5.45 0.69
CA LEU A 53 -7.33 5.94 0.21
C LEU A 53 -7.30 7.42 -0.13
N LEU A 54 -6.58 8.25 0.63
CA LEU A 54 -6.40 9.66 0.32
C LEU A 54 -5.67 9.86 -1.01
N LEU A 55 -4.58 9.13 -1.24
CA LEU A 55 -3.86 9.22 -2.52
C LEU A 55 -4.70 8.67 -3.68
N SER A 56 -5.43 7.57 -3.47
CA SER A 56 -6.36 7.05 -4.48
C SER A 56 -7.49 8.03 -4.79
N PHE A 57 -7.93 8.83 -3.83
CA PHE A 57 -8.90 9.89 -4.07
C PHE A 57 -8.30 11.00 -4.97
N PHE A 58 -7.08 11.43 -4.70
CA PHE A 58 -6.39 12.38 -5.59
C PHE A 58 -6.17 11.80 -6.99
N GLU A 59 -5.79 10.52 -7.08
CA GLU A 59 -5.66 9.82 -8.36
C GLU A 59 -6.97 9.86 -9.15
N MET A 60 -8.09 9.60 -8.50
CA MET A 60 -9.42 9.62 -9.13
C MET A 60 -9.80 11.01 -9.66
N LEU A 61 -9.34 12.09 -9.01
CA LEU A 61 -9.61 13.46 -9.45
C LEU A 61 -8.85 13.85 -10.72
N PHE A 62 -7.64 13.34 -10.88
CA PHE A 62 -6.73 13.75 -11.95
C PHE A 62 -6.59 12.73 -13.08
N TRP A 63 -6.96 11.45 -12.81
CA TRP A 63 -6.79 10.36 -13.75
C TRP A 63 -8.11 9.62 -13.98
N SER A 64 -8.54 9.54 -15.23
CA SER A 64 -9.85 8.94 -15.60
C SER A 64 -9.83 7.42 -15.75
N THR A 65 -8.73 6.76 -15.43
CA THR A 65 -8.64 5.28 -15.56
C THR A 65 -9.04 4.62 -14.25
N PRO A 66 -10.08 3.76 -14.28
CA PRO A 66 -10.46 3.02 -13.08
C PRO A 66 -9.36 2.02 -12.71
N SER A 67 -8.82 2.15 -11.50
CA SER A 67 -8.04 1.09 -10.90
C SER A 67 -8.99 0.09 -10.23
N HIS A 68 -8.82 -1.20 -10.52
CA HIS A 68 -9.62 -2.27 -9.92
C HIS A 68 -8.73 -3.15 -9.06
N GLY A 69 -9.22 -3.49 -7.86
CA GLY A 69 -8.56 -4.44 -6.98
C GLY A 69 -7.81 -3.82 -5.81
N ILE A 70 -7.50 -4.69 -4.84
CA ILE A 70 -6.84 -4.35 -3.58
C ILE A 70 -5.33 -4.06 -3.73
N SER A 71 -4.80 -4.15 -4.95
CA SER A 71 -3.36 -4.05 -5.19
C SER A 71 -2.75 -2.73 -4.70
N GLY A 72 -3.44 -1.61 -4.82
CA GLY A 72 -2.98 -0.33 -4.26
C GLY A 72 -2.74 -0.42 -2.75
N VAL A 73 -3.62 -1.09 -2.00
CA VAL A 73 -3.46 -1.33 -0.56
C VAL A 73 -2.30 -2.30 -0.30
N ILE A 74 -2.14 -3.36 -1.10
CA ILE A 74 -1.00 -4.29 -1.00
C ILE A 74 0.31 -3.54 -1.14
N PHE A 75 0.44 -2.67 -2.14
CA PHE A 75 1.62 -1.82 -2.30
C PHE A 75 1.79 -0.83 -1.15
N GLY A 76 0.71 -0.33 -0.57
CA GLY A 76 0.75 0.50 0.64
C GLY A 76 1.30 -0.26 1.85
N LEU A 77 0.79 -1.46 2.10
CA LEU A 77 1.31 -2.33 3.17
C LEU A 77 2.78 -2.70 2.95
N LEU A 78 3.19 -2.93 1.70
CA LEU A 78 4.58 -3.19 1.33
C LEU A 78 5.45 -1.94 1.58
N GLY A 79 5.05 -0.77 1.08
CA GLY A 79 5.78 0.49 1.28
C GLY A 79 5.98 0.82 2.76
N TYR A 80 4.92 0.66 3.57
CA TYR A 80 5.01 0.77 5.02
C TYR A 80 6.04 -0.21 5.61
N SER A 81 5.93 -1.50 5.26
CA SER A 81 6.76 -2.57 5.81
C SER A 81 8.24 -2.40 5.47
N LEU A 82 8.55 -1.84 4.30
CA LEU A 82 9.93 -1.57 3.90
C LEU A 82 10.56 -0.42 4.67
N ILE A 83 9.81 0.65 4.94
CA ILE A 83 10.38 1.86 5.53
C ILE A 83 10.35 1.87 7.06
N ILE A 84 9.33 1.24 7.68
CA ILE A 84 9.13 1.34 9.13
C ILE A 84 10.30 0.78 9.93
N GLY A 85 10.96 -0.27 9.45
CA GLY A 85 12.13 -0.84 10.10
C GLY A 85 13.28 0.16 10.23
N PHE A 86 13.52 0.94 9.18
CA PHE A 86 14.56 1.97 9.18
C PHE A 86 14.19 3.17 10.05
N LEU A 87 12.91 3.52 10.12
CA LEU A 87 12.44 4.59 11.01
C LEU A 87 12.58 4.20 12.48
N GLU A 88 12.21 2.99 12.85
CA GLU A 88 12.29 2.49 14.22
C GLU A 88 13.72 2.25 14.71
N LYS A 89 14.68 2.06 13.80
CA LYS A 89 16.09 1.78 14.10
C LYS A 89 16.30 0.59 15.05
N ARG A 90 15.35 -0.37 15.04
CA ARG A 90 15.42 -1.59 15.85
C ARG A 90 15.85 -2.75 14.96
N PHE A 91 16.79 -3.54 15.43
CA PHE A 91 17.33 -4.66 14.65
C PHE A 91 16.25 -5.58 14.08
N LEU A 92 15.32 -6.02 14.91
CA LEU A 92 14.22 -6.89 14.46
C LEU A 92 13.33 -6.21 13.40
N ALA A 93 13.02 -4.93 13.55
CA ALA A 93 12.20 -4.21 12.59
C ALA A 93 12.94 -4.05 11.25
N ILE A 94 14.22 -3.73 11.26
CA ILE A 94 15.07 -3.67 10.06
C ILE A 94 15.13 -5.06 9.40
N PHE A 95 15.35 -6.12 10.17
CA PHE A 95 15.38 -7.49 9.66
C PHE A 95 14.07 -7.86 8.95
N LEU A 96 12.91 -7.53 9.56
CA LEU A 96 11.60 -7.77 8.94
C LEU A 96 11.41 -6.96 7.65
N SER A 97 11.90 -5.71 7.59
CA SER A 97 11.89 -4.93 6.34
C SER A 97 12.72 -5.60 5.24
N PHE A 98 13.89 -6.15 5.56
CA PHE A 98 14.68 -6.94 4.61
C PHE A 98 13.98 -8.22 4.16
N VAL A 99 13.33 -8.94 5.08
CA VAL A 99 12.51 -10.11 4.73
C VAL A 99 11.38 -9.73 3.78
N CYS A 100 10.67 -8.63 4.05
CA CYS A 100 9.64 -8.12 3.15
C CYS A 100 10.22 -7.76 1.77
N PHE A 101 11.36 -7.09 1.73
CA PHE A 101 12.04 -6.79 0.46
C PHE A 101 12.43 -8.06 -0.31
N TRP A 102 12.97 -9.04 0.36
CA TRP A 102 13.37 -10.31 -0.26
C TRP A 102 12.18 -11.11 -0.81
N LEU A 103 11.07 -11.16 -0.06
CA LEU A 103 9.87 -11.90 -0.47
C LEU A 103 9.05 -11.16 -1.54
N TYR A 104 8.92 -9.85 -1.43
CA TYR A 104 7.96 -9.06 -2.22
C TYR A 104 8.61 -8.02 -3.13
N GLY A 105 9.93 -7.83 -3.04
CA GLY A 105 10.64 -6.82 -3.83
C GLY A 105 10.55 -7.03 -5.35
N HIS A 106 10.32 -8.26 -5.80
CA HIS A 106 10.13 -8.59 -7.21
C HIS A 106 8.82 -7.99 -7.81
N TYR A 107 7.89 -7.51 -6.97
CA TYR A 107 6.72 -6.76 -7.42
C TYR A 107 6.98 -5.27 -7.62
N LEU A 108 8.07 -4.71 -7.06
CA LEU A 108 8.39 -3.28 -7.17
C LEU A 108 8.52 -2.76 -8.61
N PRO A 109 9.00 -3.53 -9.60
CA PRO A 109 9.01 -3.08 -10.99
C PRO A 109 7.62 -2.69 -11.53
N SER A 110 6.52 -3.24 -11.00
CA SER A 110 5.16 -2.87 -11.41
C SER A 110 4.71 -1.48 -10.89
N LEU A 111 5.54 -0.78 -10.14
CA LEU A 111 5.38 0.65 -9.85
C LEU A 111 5.69 1.52 -11.07
N LEU A 112 6.28 0.95 -12.11
CA LEU A 112 6.70 1.67 -13.32
C LEU A 112 5.73 1.40 -14.47
N PRO A 113 5.41 2.41 -15.30
CA PRO A 113 4.38 2.32 -16.31
C PRO A 113 4.63 1.24 -17.40
N TRP A 114 5.88 0.88 -17.64
CA TRP A 114 6.25 -0.13 -18.65
C TRP A 114 6.31 -1.57 -18.12
N ASN A 115 6.07 -1.77 -16.82
CA ASN A 115 6.14 -3.09 -16.18
C ASN A 115 4.79 -3.58 -15.63
N VAL A 116 3.68 -3.01 -16.09
CA VAL A 116 2.34 -3.44 -15.71
C VAL A 116 1.64 -4.12 -16.88
N SER A 117 0.78 -5.08 -16.54
CA SER A 117 -0.09 -5.74 -17.51
C SER A 117 -1.15 -4.78 -18.03
N VAL A 118 -1.66 -5.04 -19.25
CA VAL A 118 -2.79 -4.28 -19.82
C VAL A 118 -3.99 -4.33 -18.89
N GLY A 119 -4.56 -3.16 -18.58
CA GLY A 119 -5.70 -3.04 -17.65
C GLY A 119 -5.34 -2.87 -16.17
N VAL A 120 -4.04 -2.84 -15.83
CA VAL A 120 -3.56 -2.57 -14.46
C VAL A 120 -3.05 -1.12 -14.38
N SER A 121 -3.50 -0.38 -13.37
CA SER A 121 -3.02 0.98 -13.13
C SER A 121 -1.69 0.95 -12.36
N TRP A 122 -0.59 1.24 -13.06
CA TRP A 122 0.72 1.43 -12.42
C TRP A 122 0.69 2.61 -11.41
N PHE A 123 -0.12 3.62 -11.71
CA PHE A 123 -0.27 4.81 -10.88
C PHE A 123 -0.95 4.47 -9.55
N GLY A 124 -1.94 3.57 -9.56
CA GLY A 124 -2.56 3.03 -8.35
C GLY A 124 -1.58 2.23 -7.49
N HIS A 125 -0.67 1.47 -8.10
CA HIS A 125 0.42 0.79 -7.39
C HIS A 125 1.39 1.80 -6.76
N PHE A 126 1.83 2.78 -7.54
CA PHE A 126 2.76 3.82 -7.10
C PHE A 126 2.15 4.69 -5.99
N GLY A 127 0.92 5.18 -6.18
CA GLY A 127 0.18 5.95 -5.17
C GLY A 127 -0.04 5.13 -3.90
N GLY A 128 -0.43 3.86 -4.03
CA GLY A 128 -0.53 2.94 -2.90
C GLY A 128 0.78 2.83 -2.12
N PHE A 129 1.88 2.57 -2.82
CA PHE A 129 3.21 2.44 -2.21
C PHE A 129 3.63 3.71 -1.46
N LEU A 130 3.47 4.88 -2.06
CA LEU A 130 3.72 6.17 -1.39
C LEU A 130 2.80 6.37 -0.19
N GLY A 131 1.52 5.97 -0.29
CA GLY A 131 0.57 6.02 0.82
C GLY A 131 1.05 5.22 2.02
N GLY A 132 1.62 4.05 1.80
CA GLY A 132 2.24 3.24 2.85
C GLY A 132 3.43 3.92 3.52
N ILE A 133 4.31 4.53 2.72
CA ILE A 133 5.44 5.30 3.22
C ILE A 133 4.97 6.48 4.07
N PHE A 134 4.00 7.26 3.59
CA PHE A 134 3.43 8.37 4.36
C PHE A 134 2.72 7.91 5.63
N GLY A 135 2.04 6.75 5.60
CA GLY A 135 1.46 6.12 6.78
C GLY A 135 2.50 5.78 7.84
N ALA A 136 3.67 5.27 7.42
CA ALA A 136 4.79 5.00 8.34
C ALA A 136 5.34 6.27 8.98
N PHE A 137 5.56 7.35 8.21
CA PHE A 137 6.02 8.62 8.76
C PHE A 137 4.99 9.28 9.67
N GLY A 138 3.68 9.17 9.36
CA GLY A 138 2.62 9.72 10.19
C GLY A 138 2.49 9.05 11.56
N ILE A 139 2.86 7.77 11.66
CA ILE A 139 2.83 7.00 12.91
C ILE A 139 4.14 7.09 13.69
N TYR A 140 5.26 7.10 12.95
CA TYR A 140 6.56 7.15 13.59
C TYR A 140 6.70 8.41 14.44
N ARG A 141 6.89 8.19 15.74
CA ARG A 141 7.29 9.23 16.68
C ARG A 141 8.66 8.86 17.22
N GLU A 142 9.62 9.77 17.11
CA GLU A 142 10.88 9.59 17.80
C GLU A 142 10.61 9.26 19.28
N PRO A 143 11.28 8.25 19.85
CA PRO A 143 11.16 8.00 21.27
C PRO A 143 11.56 9.29 21.99
N THR A 144 10.62 9.90 22.69
CA THR A 144 10.90 11.07 23.51
C THR A 144 12.09 10.73 24.40
N LYS A 145 13.18 11.47 24.24
CA LYS A 145 14.32 11.40 25.16
C LYS A 145 13.74 11.61 26.54
N LYS A 146 13.63 10.54 27.33
CA LYS A 146 13.38 10.69 28.76
C LYS A 146 14.56 11.49 29.29
N TYR A 147 14.31 12.74 29.60
CA TYR A 147 15.28 13.53 30.34
C TYR A 147 15.58 12.77 31.63
N LYS A 148 16.85 12.35 31.78
CA LYS A 148 17.40 11.87 33.03
C LYS A 148 17.61 13.04 33.97
#